data_f30cf857405b9be852b179afcc3f6dd4
#
_entry.id   f30cf857405b9be852b179afcc3f6dd4
#
_cell.length_a   1.000
_cell.length_b   1.000
_cell.length_c   1.000
_cell.angle_alpha   90.00
_cell.angle_beta   90.00
_cell.angle_gamma   90.00
#
_symmetry.space_group_name_H-M   'P 1'
#
loop_
_entity.id
_entity.type
_entity.pdbx_description
1 polymer ?
#
loop_
_entity_poly.entity_id
_entity_poly.type
_entity_poly.pdbx_seq_one_letter_code
_entity_poly.pdbx_strand_id
1 'polypeptide(L)'
;CLSRLHDTAADSPAHARPRVLLRFRFFDQVSERRRSEAVVPSVQAVLPRWQLSRQGRRGWLRLNGVVSSAADCRELAEQLWLKHEQLLKTPATPTRLTPQALVAASEPETWRQRYATALTRGIDLVNSGDLHKLVLAVRHRIVLADTFDPLPLLKRLRRQQAGSCRFLWQRHTGDAFFGASPERLLSLRAGWLRSDALAGTAGQGDSGAQLLRSDKDRREHELVVETITDQLRRNGLTPRRRRQPQLARHGNLTHLHTPI
;
A
#
# COMPACT_ATOMS: atom_id res chain seq x y z
N CYS A 1 24.11 -2.00 -7.08
CA CYS A 1 24.18 -1.18 -5.84
C CYS A 1 24.09 -1.98 -4.55
N LEU A 2 23.27 -3.03 -4.48
CA LEU A 2 23.11 -3.82 -3.22
C LEU A 2 24.33 -4.68 -2.88
N SER A 3 25.18 -5.02 -3.84
CA SER A 3 26.39 -5.82 -3.64
C SER A 3 27.50 -5.12 -2.81
N ARG A 4 27.37 -3.82 -2.58
CA ARG A 4 28.29 -3.02 -1.74
C ARG A 4 27.69 -2.65 -0.38
N LEU A 5 26.55 -3.23 -0.01
CA LEU A 5 25.94 -3.02 1.28
C LEU A 5 26.56 -3.96 2.30
N HIS A 6 27.34 -3.42 3.24
CA HIS A 6 27.82 -4.13 4.41
C HIS A 6 26.80 -4.00 5.55
N ASP A 7 26.27 -5.13 6.03
CA ASP A 7 25.42 -5.17 7.21
C ASP A 7 26.26 -5.59 8.42
N THR A 8 26.57 -4.64 9.28
CA THR A 8 27.36 -4.88 10.52
C THR A 8 26.60 -5.72 11.55
N ALA A 9 25.30 -5.96 11.34
CA ALA A 9 24.45 -6.76 12.20
C ALA A 9 23.87 -7.95 11.40
N ALA A 10 24.74 -8.80 10.85
CA ALA A 10 24.38 -9.98 10.03
C ALA A 10 23.37 -10.91 10.75
N ASP A 11 23.43 -10.98 12.08
CA ASP A 11 22.51 -11.77 12.93
C ASP A 11 21.16 -11.09 13.15
N SER A 12 20.94 -9.90 12.59
CA SER A 12 19.67 -9.22 12.68
C SER A 12 18.56 -10.03 11.99
N PRO A 13 17.37 -10.13 12.59
CA PRO A 13 16.26 -10.82 11.96
C PRO A 13 15.88 -10.13 10.66
N ALA A 14 15.33 -10.89 9.69
CA ALA A 14 15.06 -10.41 8.33
C ALA A 14 14.28 -9.09 8.26
N HIS A 15 13.37 -8.83 9.21
CA HIS A 15 12.59 -7.58 9.25
C HIS A 15 13.38 -6.37 9.76
N ALA A 16 14.55 -6.57 10.38
CA ALA A 16 15.44 -5.50 10.85
C ALA A 16 16.59 -5.22 9.86
N ARG A 17 16.77 -6.05 8.82
CA ARG A 17 17.79 -5.85 7.78
C ARG A 17 17.51 -4.58 6.96
N PRO A 18 18.52 -4.02 6.25
CA PRO A 18 18.33 -2.87 5.38
C PRO A 18 17.18 -3.11 4.38
N ARG A 19 16.32 -2.11 4.21
CA ARG A 19 15.18 -2.19 3.31
C ARG A 19 15.21 -1.06 2.31
N VAL A 20 15.09 -1.39 1.04
CA VAL A 20 14.81 -0.41 -0.01
C VAL A 20 13.29 -0.36 -0.20
N LEU A 21 12.74 0.84 -0.07
CA LEU A 21 11.34 1.10 -0.33
C LEU A 21 11.18 1.46 -1.81
N LEU A 22 10.33 0.69 -2.50
CA LEU A 22 10.04 0.90 -3.91
C LEU A 22 8.66 1.50 -4.07
N ARG A 23 8.55 2.49 -4.94
CA ARG A 23 7.29 3.09 -5.35
C ARG A 23 7.22 3.18 -6.86
N PHE A 24 6.09 2.77 -7.42
CA PHE A 24 5.78 2.87 -8.84
C PHE A 24 4.54 3.75 -9.02
N ARG A 25 4.53 4.57 -10.07
CA ARG A 25 3.31 5.21 -10.53
C ARG A 25 2.45 4.18 -11.25
N PHE A 26 1.13 4.40 -11.26
CA PHE A 26 0.24 3.56 -12.04
C PHE A 26 0.38 3.82 -13.55
N PHE A 27 0.60 5.07 -13.94
CA PHE A 27 0.85 5.48 -15.33
C PHE A 27 2.27 6.04 -15.48
N ASP A 28 2.96 5.65 -16.55
CA ASP A 28 4.31 6.12 -16.85
C ASP A 28 4.34 7.59 -17.31
N GLN A 29 3.28 8.04 -17.98
CA GLN A 29 3.19 9.39 -18.52
C GLN A 29 2.47 10.34 -17.57
N VAL A 30 3.06 11.50 -17.37
CA VAL A 30 2.40 12.64 -16.72
C VAL A 30 1.54 13.31 -17.77
N SER A 31 0.22 13.38 -17.59
CA SER A 31 -0.62 14.19 -18.46
C SER A 31 -0.11 15.64 -18.43
N GLU A 32 0.00 16.29 -19.59
CA GLU A 32 0.57 17.65 -19.73
C GLU A 32 -0.10 18.72 -18.86
N ARG A 33 -1.33 18.48 -18.41
CA ARG A 33 -2.10 19.37 -17.52
C ARG A 33 -1.55 19.49 -16.09
N ARG A 34 -0.53 18.70 -15.69
CA ARG A 34 0.05 18.72 -14.34
C ARG A 34 1.49 19.19 -14.29
N ARG A 35 1.95 19.97 -15.26
CA ARG A 35 3.34 20.46 -15.30
C ARG A 35 3.72 21.42 -14.16
N SER A 36 2.76 21.96 -13.40
CA SER A 36 3.02 22.89 -12.29
C SER A 36 3.27 22.21 -10.93
N GLU A 37 2.95 20.93 -10.78
CA GLU A 37 3.24 20.18 -9.55
C GLU A 37 4.61 19.51 -9.68
N ALA A 38 5.42 19.51 -8.62
CA ALA A 38 6.73 18.87 -8.59
C ALA A 38 6.66 17.45 -9.20
N VAL A 39 7.40 17.23 -10.29
CA VAL A 39 7.36 15.97 -11.04
C VAL A 39 7.77 14.82 -10.12
N VAL A 40 6.83 13.97 -9.81
CA VAL A 40 7.08 12.74 -9.05
C VAL A 40 7.61 11.70 -10.02
N PRO A 41 8.80 11.09 -9.79
CA PRO A 41 9.34 10.05 -10.66
C PRO A 41 8.37 8.87 -10.83
N SER A 42 8.33 8.26 -12.03
CA SER A 42 7.51 7.07 -12.29
C SER A 42 7.93 5.90 -11.43
N VAL A 43 9.22 5.78 -11.16
CA VAL A 43 9.81 4.79 -10.25
C VAL A 43 10.68 5.51 -9.24
N GLN A 44 10.56 5.15 -7.98
CA GLN A 44 11.41 5.66 -6.92
C GLN A 44 11.85 4.51 -6.01
N ALA A 45 13.16 4.43 -5.78
CA ALA A 45 13.78 3.53 -4.82
C ALA A 45 14.43 4.36 -3.72
N VAL A 46 14.10 4.10 -2.47
CA VAL A 46 14.65 4.82 -1.31
C VAL A 46 15.25 3.82 -0.34
N LEU A 47 16.55 3.94 -0.09
CA LEU A 47 17.19 3.36 1.08
C LEU A 47 17.14 4.41 2.20
N PRO A 48 16.31 4.23 3.24
CA PRO A 48 16.19 5.23 4.30
C PRO A 48 17.50 5.38 5.05
N ARG A 49 17.92 6.62 5.34
CA ARG A 49 19.06 6.86 6.25
C ARG A 49 18.80 6.27 7.64
N TRP A 50 17.58 6.49 8.17
CA TRP A 50 17.12 5.92 9.43
C TRP A 50 16.02 4.90 9.20
N GLN A 51 16.17 3.73 9.77
CA GLN A 51 15.15 2.69 9.72
C GLN A 51 14.83 2.23 11.15
N LEU A 52 13.55 2.40 11.52
CA LEU A 52 13.04 1.82 12.76
C LEU A 52 12.15 0.62 12.39
N SER A 53 12.51 -0.55 12.87
CA SER A 53 11.76 -1.79 12.68
C SER A 53 11.26 -2.32 14.00
N ARG A 54 10.05 -2.90 14.01
CA ARG A 54 9.45 -3.45 15.22
C ARG A 54 8.79 -4.79 14.95
N GLN A 55 8.99 -5.74 15.85
CA GLN A 55 8.25 -7.00 15.90
C GLN A 55 7.87 -7.32 17.34
N GLY A 56 6.59 -7.34 17.63
CA GLY A 56 6.11 -7.52 18.99
C GLY A 56 6.60 -6.41 19.90
N ARG A 57 7.35 -6.78 20.96
CA ARG A 57 7.93 -5.87 21.95
C ARG A 57 9.36 -5.42 21.61
N ARG A 58 10.02 -6.04 20.65
CA ARG A 58 11.38 -5.71 20.24
C ARG A 58 11.39 -4.69 19.12
N GLY A 59 12.30 -3.72 19.20
CA GLY A 59 12.55 -2.72 18.18
C GLY A 59 14.02 -2.73 17.76
N TRP A 60 14.28 -2.34 16.51
CA TRP A 60 15.62 -2.19 15.96
C TRP A 60 15.72 -0.83 15.30
N LEU A 61 16.74 -0.09 15.70
CA LEU A 61 17.11 1.16 15.07
C LEU A 61 18.34 0.90 14.18
N ARG A 62 18.27 1.34 12.93
CA ARG A 62 19.35 1.22 11.94
C ARG A 62 19.67 2.59 11.35
N LEU A 63 20.95 2.85 11.18
CA LEU A 63 21.47 3.97 10.41
C LEU A 63 22.17 3.42 9.16
N ASN A 64 21.75 3.88 7.99
CA ASN A 64 22.42 3.59 6.72
C ASN A 64 23.21 4.83 6.29
N GLY A 65 24.48 4.65 5.94
CA GLY A 65 25.37 5.72 5.52
C GLY A 65 26.46 5.23 4.59
N VAL A 66 27.12 6.15 3.95
CA VAL A 66 28.34 5.88 3.16
C VAL A 66 29.53 5.97 4.11
N VAL A 67 30.43 5.01 4.02
CA VAL A 67 31.64 4.93 4.82
C VAL A 67 32.82 4.90 3.87
N SER A 68 33.70 5.88 3.98
CA SER A 68 34.92 5.99 3.22
C SER A 68 36.16 5.94 4.11
N SER A 69 36.00 6.14 5.42
CA SER A 69 37.07 6.19 6.40
C SER A 69 36.65 5.63 7.77
N ALA A 70 37.62 5.37 8.63
CA ALA A 70 37.37 5.00 10.03
C ALA A 70 36.72 6.16 10.83
N ALA A 71 36.93 7.41 10.41
CA ALA A 71 36.27 8.57 11.01
C ALA A 71 34.78 8.56 10.72
N ASP A 72 34.35 8.23 9.47
CA ASP A 72 32.94 8.11 9.11
C ASP A 72 32.24 7.03 9.95
N CYS A 73 32.91 5.90 10.20
CA CYS A 73 32.37 4.85 11.06
C CYS A 73 32.10 5.33 12.49
N ARG A 74 33.03 6.10 13.07
CA ARG A 74 32.87 6.66 14.42
C ARG A 74 31.72 7.65 14.47
N GLU A 75 31.66 8.57 13.52
CA GLU A 75 30.58 9.54 13.42
C GLU A 75 29.19 8.86 13.28
N LEU A 76 29.07 7.85 12.44
CA LEU A 76 27.81 7.10 12.30
C LEU A 76 27.44 6.35 13.59
N ALA A 77 28.42 5.78 14.30
CA ALA A 77 28.18 5.11 15.58
C ALA A 77 27.69 6.10 16.64
N GLU A 78 28.31 7.28 16.74
CA GLU A 78 27.87 8.36 17.64
C GLU A 78 26.47 8.83 17.31
N GLN A 79 26.16 9.07 16.03
CA GLN A 79 24.81 9.45 15.59
C GLN A 79 23.77 8.39 15.96
N LEU A 80 24.08 7.11 15.78
CA LEU A 80 23.20 6.00 16.14
C LEU A 80 22.93 5.98 17.63
N TRP A 81 23.98 6.13 18.46
CA TRP A 81 23.88 6.17 19.91
C TRP A 81 23.02 7.35 20.38
N LEU A 82 23.30 8.56 19.92
CA LEU A 82 22.54 9.76 20.27
C LEU A 82 21.06 9.63 19.90
N LYS A 83 20.77 9.08 18.71
CA LYS A 83 19.38 8.84 18.29
C LYS A 83 18.69 7.80 19.16
N HIS A 84 19.37 6.75 19.54
CA HIS A 84 18.84 5.74 20.45
C HIS A 84 18.48 6.36 21.81
N GLU A 85 19.41 7.11 22.43
CA GLU A 85 19.18 7.83 23.68
C GLU A 85 17.99 8.80 23.58
N GLN A 86 17.91 9.55 22.49
CA GLN A 86 16.77 10.45 22.23
C GLN A 86 15.43 9.71 22.20
N LEU A 87 15.38 8.56 21.51
CA LEU A 87 14.14 7.78 21.40
C LEU A 87 13.71 7.19 22.74
N LEU A 88 14.66 6.79 23.60
CA LEU A 88 14.36 6.27 24.94
C LEU A 88 13.82 7.37 25.88
N LYS A 89 14.34 8.59 25.74
CA LYS A 89 13.94 9.73 26.58
C LYS A 89 12.67 10.44 26.08
N THR A 90 12.29 10.24 24.81
CA THR A 90 11.10 10.88 24.24
C THR A 90 9.83 10.19 24.74
N PRO A 91 8.97 10.88 25.50
CA PRO A 91 7.72 10.30 25.95
C PRO A 91 6.80 10.02 24.76
N ALA A 92 6.01 8.96 24.84
CA ALA A 92 5.00 8.68 23.83
C ALA A 92 3.92 9.78 23.87
N THR A 93 3.93 10.66 22.89
CA THR A 93 2.89 11.68 22.75
C THR A 93 1.58 11.01 22.33
N PRO A 94 0.50 11.15 23.13
CA PRO A 94 -0.78 10.61 22.74
C PRO A 94 -1.29 11.35 21.50
N THR A 95 -1.33 10.66 20.37
CA THR A 95 -1.90 11.20 19.14
C THR A 95 -3.42 11.11 19.24
N ARG A 96 -4.09 12.22 19.41
CA ARG A 96 -5.56 12.32 19.43
C ARG A 96 -6.08 12.70 18.04
N LEU A 97 -7.21 12.13 17.65
CA LEU A 97 -7.99 12.65 16.53
C LEU A 97 -8.67 13.92 17.02
N THR A 98 -8.22 15.06 16.54
CA THR A 98 -8.94 16.31 16.70
C THR A 98 -9.95 16.40 15.55
N PRO A 99 -11.24 16.51 15.81
CA PRO A 99 -12.20 16.80 14.76
C PRO A 99 -11.80 18.10 14.06
N GLN A 100 -11.64 18.02 12.74
CA GLN A 100 -11.35 19.21 11.93
C GLN A 100 -12.62 19.67 11.24
N ALA A 101 -12.81 20.97 11.18
CA ALA A 101 -13.93 21.54 10.47
C ALA A 101 -13.76 21.32 8.96
N LEU A 102 -14.81 20.83 8.33
CA LEU A 102 -14.90 20.73 6.88
C LEU A 102 -15.21 22.11 6.32
N VAL A 103 -14.30 22.65 5.53
CA VAL A 103 -14.50 23.96 4.85
C VAL A 103 -15.24 23.76 3.53
N ALA A 104 -14.81 22.79 2.75
CA ALA A 104 -15.43 22.47 1.46
C ALA A 104 -15.22 21.00 1.09
N ALA A 105 -16.14 20.47 0.31
CA ALA A 105 -16.02 19.16 -0.31
C ALA A 105 -16.40 19.26 -1.79
N SER A 106 -15.97 18.29 -2.59
CA SER A 106 -16.43 18.17 -3.98
C SER A 106 -17.95 18.07 -4.01
N GLU A 107 -18.59 18.91 -4.81
CA GLU A 107 -20.05 18.89 -4.93
C GLU A 107 -20.55 17.52 -5.41
N PRO A 108 -21.51 16.91 -4.68
CA PRO A 108 -21.99 15.56 -5.01
C PRO A 108 -22.55 15.46 -6.43
N GLU A 109 -23.26 16.50 -6.91
CA GLU A 109 -23.89 16.51 -8.21
C GLU A 109 -22.87 16.44 -9.37
N THR A 110 -21.78 17.22 -9.27
CA THR A 110 -20.75 17.25 -10.33
C THR A 110 -20.05 15.91 -10.50
N TRP A 111 -19.76 15.19 -9.42
CA TRP A 111 -19.15 13.89 -9.57
C TRP A 111 -20.15 12.80 -9.95
N ARG A 112 -21.42 12.89 -9.55
CA ARG A 112 -22.48 11.95 -9.95
C ARG A 112 -22.69 11.96 -11.44
N GLN A 113 -22.79 13.14 -12.07
CA GLN A 113 -22.93 13.28 -13.52
C GLN A 113 -21.73 12.67 -14.27
N ARG A 114 -20.51 12.99 -13.85
CA ARG A 114 -19.29 12.40 -14.45
C ARG A 114 -19.23 10.90 -14.28
N TYR A 115 -19.63 10.40 -13.12
CA TYR A 115 -19.68 8.97 -12.84
C TYR A 115 -20.73 8.28 -13.72
N ALA A 116 -21.94 8.85 -13.83
CA ALA A 116 -23.02 8.30 -14.66
C ALA A 116 -22.58 8.19 -16.13
N THR A 117 -21.99 9.26 -16.69
CA THR A 117 -21.47 9.24 -18.07
C THR A 117 -20.39 8.17 -18.25
N ALA A 118 -19.44 8.07 -17.29
CA ALA A 118 -18.39 7.06 -17.35
C ALA A 118 -18.94 5.64 -17.20
N LEU A 119 -19.97 5.46 -16.37
CA LEU A 119 -20.64 4.17 -16.16
C LEU A 119 -21.35 3.71 -17.45
N THR A 120 -22.14 4.58 -18.09
CA THR A 120 -22.81 4.26 -19.36
C THR A 120 -21.79 3.81 -20.39
N ARG A 121 -20.75 4.61 -20.63
CA ARG A 121 -19.69 4.26 -21.58
C ARG A 121 -18.97 2.94 -21.20
N GLY A 122 -18.76 2.71 -19.91
CA GLY A 122 -18.15 1.47 -19.41
C GLY A 122 -19.02 0.24 -19.68
N ILE A 123 -20.33 0.37 -19.51
CA ILE A 123 -21.31 -0.68 -19.83
C ILE A 123 -21.29 -1.00 -21.31
N ASP A 124 -21.29 0.03 -22.17
CA ASP A 124 -21.20 -0.13 -23.62
C ASP A 124 -19.96 -0.91 -24.05
N LEU A 125 -18.79 -0.57 -23.49
CA LEU A 125 -17.52 -1.26 -23.76
C LEU A 125 -17.52 -2.72 -23.27
N VAL A 126 -18.22 -3.02 -22.18
CA VAL A 126 -18.36 -4.40 -21.71
C VAL A 126 -19.33 -5.18 -22.58
N ASN A 127 -20.46 -4.57 -23.01
CA ASN A 127 -21.43 -5.20 -23.86
C ASN A 127 -20.92 -5.46 -25.28
N SER A 128 -20.04 -4.58 -25.81
CA SER A 128 -19.37 -4.78 -27.10
C SER A 128 -18.25 -5.83 -27.06
N GLY A 129 -17.84 -6.26 -25.88
CA GLY A 129 -16.72 -7.19 -25.71
C GLY A 129 -15.33 -6.53 -25.75
N ASP A 130 -15.26 -5.20 -25.88
CA ASP A 130 -13.98 -4.46 -25.84
C ASP A 130 -13.32 -4.51 -24.44
N LEU A 131 -14.13 -4.67 -23.40
CA LEU A 131 -13.67 -4.88 -22.04
C LEU A 131 -14.41 -6.06 -21.39
N HIS A 132 -13.67 -6.88 -20.64
CA HIS A 132 -14.27 -7.95 -19.85
C HIS A 132 -14.69 -7.49 -18.46
N LYS A 133 -14.05 -6.47 -17.94
CA LYS A 133 -14.30 -5.90 -16.62
C LYS A 133 -13.85 -4.45 -16.55
N LEU A 134 -14.63 -3.61 -15.88
CA LEU A 134 -14.27 -2.23 -15.57
C LEU A 134 -14.54 -1.95 -14.09
N VAL A 135 -13.61 -1.28 -13.43
CA VAL A 135 -13.79 -0.73 -12.08
C VAL A 135 -13.67 0.79 -12.16
N LEU A 136 -14.76 1.48 -11.83
CA LEU A 136 -14.78 2.94 -11.82
C LEU A 136 -14.38 3.47 -10.44
N ALA A 137 -13.51 4.49 -10.43
CA ALA A 137 -13.11 5.19 -9.23
C ALA A 137 -13.48 6.68 -9.31
N VAL A 138 -13.90 7.24 -8.19
CA VAL A 138 -14.26 8.65 -8.05
C VAL A 138 -13.29 9.33 -7.09
N ARG A 139 -12.76 10.48 -7.51
CA ARG A 139 -11.92 11.31 -6.64
C ARG A 139 -12.79 12.35 -5.93
N HIS A 140 -12.77 12.31 -4.60
CA HIS A 140 -13.33 13.37 -3.76
C HIS A 140 -12.23 14.31 -3.28
N ARG A 141 -12.48 15.61 -3.38
CA ARG A 141 -11.63 16.64 -2.80
C ARG A 141 -12.31 17.18 -1.55
N ILE A 142 -11.57 17.21 -0.46
CA ILE A 142 -12.03 17.74 0.83
C ILE A 142 -11.03 18.82 1.24
N VAL A 143 -11.54 19.97 1.67
CA VAL A 143 -10.76 21.07 2.19
C VAL A 143 -11.06 21.18 3.69
N LEU A 144 -10.02 21.12 4.49
CA LEU A 144 -10.08 21.22 5.94
C LEU A 144 -9.61 22.61 6.39
N ALA A 145 -10.09 23.08 7.53
CA ALA A 145 -9.70 24.37 8.10
C ALA A 145 -8.22 24.41 8.52
N ASP A 146 -7.73 23.30 9.04
CA ASP A 146 -6.38 23.21 9.58
C ASP A 146 -5.49 22.24 8.80
N THR A 147 -4.19 22.31 9.07
CA THR A 147 -3.21 21.35 8.53
C THR A 147 -3.56 19.95 8.96
N PHE A 148 -3.63 19.05 7.98
CA PHE A 148 -3.98 17.67 8.19
C PHE A 148 -2.80 16.83 8.69
N ASP A 149 -2.96 16.16 9.85
CA ASP A 149 -2.04 15.15 10.36
C ASP A 149 -2.55 13.73 9.99
N PRO A 150 -1.82 12.94 9.17
CA PRO A 150 -2.23 11.59 8.80
C PRO A 150 -2.06 10.56 9.93
N LEU A 151 -1.25 10.82 10.95
CA LEU A 151 -0.90 9.83 11.98
C LEU A 151 -2.10 9.34 12.81
N PRO A 152 -3.04 10.21 13.25
CA PRO A 152 -4.24 9.74 13.93
C PRO A 152 -5.11 8.82 13.08
N LEU A 153 -5.23 9.09 11.78
CA LEU A 153 -5.97 8.23 10.86
C LEU A 153 -5.29 6.88 10.66
N LEU A 154 -3.97 6.84 10.56
CA LEU A 154 -3.24 5.57 10.50
C LEU A 154 -3.47 4.70 11.74
N LYS A 155 -3.55 5.32 12.93
CA LYS A 155 -3.93 4.61 14.17
C LYS A 155 -5.35 4.05 14.10
N ARG A 156 -6.30 4.82 13.53
CA ARG A 156 -7.67 4.37 13.32
C ARG A 156 -7.74 3.23 12.31
N LEU A 157 -7.06 3.36 11.17
CA LEU A 157 -6.94 2.30 10.15
C LEU A 157 -6.34 1.01 10.75
N ARG A 158 -5.34 1.13 11.64
CA ARG A 158 -4.77 -0.03 12.33
C ARG A 158 -5.81 -0.83 13.12
N ARG A 159 -6.77 -0.16 13.74
CA ARG A 159 -7.82 -0.82 14.53
C ARG A 159 -8.94 -1.37 13.64
N GLN A 160 -9.33 -0.62 12.61
CA GLN A 160 -10.48 -0.94 11.77
C GLN A 160 -10.14 -1.87 10.60
N GLN A 161 -8.88 -1.85 10.11
CA GLN A 161 -8.42 -2.61 8.96
C GLN A 161 -7.37 -3.65 9.38
N ALA A 162 -7.77 -4.54 10.29
CA ALA A 162 -6.93 -5.66 10.68
C ALA A 162 -6.61 -6.54 9.47
N GLY A 163 -5.35 -7.01 9.38
CA GLY A 163 -4.88 -7.82 8.23
C GLY A 163 -4.42 -7.01 7.01
N SER A 164 -4.74 -5.72 6.92
CA SER A 164 -4.29 -4.85 5.82
C SER A 164 -2.90 -4.27 6.06
N CYS A 165 -2.14 -4.06 4.99
CA CYS A 165 -0.90 -3.31 5.01
C CYS A 165 -1.21 -1.81 5.10
N ARG A 166 -0.75 -1.16 6.15
CA ARG A 166 -0.88 0.29 6.31
C ARG A 166 0.40 0.96 5.89
N PHE A 167 0.27 2.03 5.13
CA PHE A 167 1.40 2.77 4.61
C PHE A 167 1.20 4.28 4.79
N LEU A 168 2.31 4.99 4.94
CA LEU A 168 2.43 6.43 4.86
C LEU A 168 3.68 6.75 4.05
N TRP A 169 3.51 7.51 3.00
CA TRP A 169 4.58 8.07 2.21
C TRP A 169 4.50 9.59 2.27
N GLN A 170 5.48 10.20 2.88
CA GLN A 170 5.58 11.66 3.03
C GLN A 170 6.91 12.12 2.45
N ARG A 171 6.88 13.05 1.50
CA ARG A 171 8.09 13.61 0.89
C ARG A 171 8.59 14.82 1.63
N HIS A 172 7.67 15.65 2.07
CA HIS A 172 7.90 16.88 2.84
C HIS A 172 6.67 17.19 3.69
N THR A 173 6.79 18.16 4.58
CA THR A 173 5.68 18.62 5.40
C THR A 173 4.52 19.09 4.51
N GLY A 174 3.31 18.63 4.79
CA GLY A 174 2.10 19.01 4.06
C GLY A 174 1.74 18.14 2.85
N ASP A 175 2.59 17.18 2.44
CA ASP A 175 2.29 16.25 1.34
C ASP A 175 2.45 14.81 1.82
N ALA A 176 1.32 14.10 1.96
CA ALA A 176 1.31 12.72 2.42
C ALA A 176 0.38 11.84 1.59
N PHE A 177 0.86 10.67 1.19
CA PHE A 177 0.06 9.59 0.62
C PHE A 177 0.00 8.43 1.61
N PHE A 178 -1.18 8.09 2.07
CA PHE A 178 -1.36 7.07 3.10
C PHE A 178 -2.64 6.27 2.90
N GLY A 179 -2.69 5.09 3.54
CA GLY A 179 -3.85 4.23 3.45
C GLY A 179 -3.65 2.87 4.10
N ALA A 180 -4.61 1.99 3.86
CA ALA A 180 -4.56 0.57 4.20
C ALA A 180 -4.99 -0.25 2.98
N SER A 181 -4.17 -1.23 2.59
CA SER A 181 -4.46 -2.13 1.47
C SER A 181 -4.52 -3.57 1.98
N PRO A 182 -5.60 -4.30 1.73
CA PRO A 182 -5.69 -5.72 2.00
C PRO A 182 -4.92 -6.57 0.99
N GLU A 183 -4.70 -6.02 -0.20
CA GLU A 183 -4.18 -6.75 -1.35
C GLU A 183 -2.65 -6.67 -1.42
N ARG A 184 -2.04 -7.81 -1.69
CA ARG A 184 -0.61 -7.94 -1.94
C ARG A 184 -0.39 -8.14 -3.42
N LEU A 185 0.37 -7.25 -4.06
CA LEU A 185 0.73 -7.41 -5.46
C LEU A 185 1.56 -8.69 -5.65
N LEU A 186 2.68 -8.78 -4.95
CA LEU A 186 3.52 -9.98 -4.94
C LEU A 186 4.45 -10.00 -3.72
N SER A 187 4.93 -11.18 -3.36
CA SER A 187 6.06 -11.34 -2.44
C SER A 187 7.00 -12.43 -2.95
N LEU A 188 8.31 -12.17 -2.89
CA LEU A 188 9.35 -13.13 -3.19
C LEU A 188 10.10 -13.46 -1.91
N ARG A 189 10.12 -14.75 -1.55
CA ARG A 189 10.85 -15.22 -0.36
C ARG A 189 11.47 -16.58 -0.63
N ALA A 190 12.77 -16.69 -0.44
CA ALA A 190 13.53 -17.92 -0.63
C ALA A 190 13.24 -18.61 -1.99
N GLY A 191 13.20 -17.84 -3.08
CA GLY A 191 12.92 -18.34 -4.42
C GLY A 191 11.43 -18.59 -4.73
N TRP A 192 10.54 -18.48 -3.75
CA TRP A 192 9.09 -18.63 -3.95
C TRP A 192 8.44 -17.26 -4.16
N LEU A 193 7.78 -17.10 -5.30
CA LEU A 193 6.93 -15.95 -5.58
C LEU A 193 5.50 -16.29 -5.18
N ARG A 194 4.86 -15.35 -4.51
CA ARG A 194 3.45 -15.42 -4.15
C ARG A 194 2.74 -14.15 -4.57
N SER A 195 1.59 -14.30 -5.20
CA SER A 195 0.60 -13.25 -5.43
C SER A 195 -0.74 -13.66 -4.79
N ASP A 196 -1.63 -12.70 -4.61
CA ASP A 196 -2.95 -12.94 -4.05
C ASP A 196 -4.00 -12.31 -4.98
N ALA A 197 -4.94 -13.12 -5.50
CA ALA A 197 -6.13 -12.60 -6.17
C ALA A 197 -7.20 -12.30 -5.13
N LEU A 198 -7.70 -11.08 -5.14
CA LEU A 198 -8.73 -10.59 -4.22
C LEU A 198 -9.80 -9.85 -5.02
N ALA A 199 -11.01 -10.43 -5.13
CA ALA A 199 -12.14 -9.82 -5.84
C ALA A 199 -13.46 -10.37 -5.31
N GLY A 200 -14.57 -9.65 -5.57
CA GLY A 200 -15.82 -9.92 -4.88
C GLY A 200 -15.80 -9.42 -3.43
N THR A 201 -16.79 -8.65 -3.01
CA THR A 201 -16.79 -8.01 -1.69
C THR A 201 -18.17 -8.06 -1.07
N ALA A 202 -18.25 -8.52 0.18
CA ALA A 202 -19.44 -8.42 1.01
C ALA A 202 -19.19 -7.53 2.22
N GLY A 203 -20.20 -6.77 2.62
CA GLY A 203 -20.18 -5.91 3.80
C GLY A 203 -20.37 -6.66 5.10
N GLN A 204 -20.30 -5.91 6.21
CA GLN A 204 -20.63 -6.42 7.53
C GLN A 204 -22.16 -6.66 7.60
N GLY A 205 -22.57 -7.89 7.84
CA GLY A 205 -23.99 -8.31 7.83
C GLY A 205 -24.32 -9.29 6.72
N ASP A 206 -23.59 -9.28 5.62
CA ASP A 206 -23.70 -10.31 4.60
C ASP A 206 -22.91 -11.56 5.03
N SER A 207 -23.52 -12.73 4.94
CA SER A 207 -22.77 -13.95 5.16
C SER A 207 -21.77 -14.10 4.01
N GLY A 208 -20.46 -14.17 4.32
CA GLY A 208 -19.44 -14.43 3.30
C GLY A 208 -19.75 -15.70 2.47
N ALA A 209 -20.63 -16.57 2.97
CA ALA A 209 -21.14 -17.72 2.24
C ALA A 209 -21.93 -17.33 0.96
N GLN A 210 -22.54 -16.14 0.92
CA GLN A 210 -23.22 -15.66 -0.29
C GLN A 210 -22.21 -15.37 -1.41
N LEU A 211 -21.03 -14.81 -1.09
CA LEU A 211 -19.96 -14.61 -2.08
C LEU A 211 -19.54 -15.91 -2.76
N LEU A 212 -19.41 -16.99 -1.99
CA LEU A 212 -19.04 -18.30 -2.53
C LEU A 212 -20.12 -18.92 -3.42
N ARG A 213 -21.37 -18.52 -3.24
CA ARG A 213 -22.53 -19.01 -4.02
C ARG A 213 -22.92 -18.09 -5.17
N SER A 214 -22.47 -16.84 -5.15
CA SER A 214 -22.78 -15.85 -6.20
C SER A 214 -21.98 -16.15 -7.46
N ASP A 215 -22.67 -16.54 -8.53
CA ASP A 215 -22.03 -16.77 -9.83
C ASP A 215 -21.41 -15.50 -10.41
N LYS A 216 -21.98 -14.34 -10.11
CA LYS A 216 -21.41 -13.05 -10.49
C LYS A 216 -20.05 -12.83 -9.83
N ASP A 217 -20.01 -12.94 -8.48
CA ASP A 217 -18.77 -12.66 -7.73
C ASP A 217 -17.69 -13.70 -8.03
N ARG A 218 -18.09 -14.95 -8.23
CA ARG A 218 -17.15 -16.02 -8.64
C ARG A 218 -16.55 -15.76 -10.02
N ARG A 219 -17.37 -15.35 -11.01
CA ARG A 219 -16.86 -14.99 -12.34
C ARG A 219 -15.93 -13.80 -12.29
N GLU A 220 -16.31 -12.76 -11.54
CA GLU A 220 -15.46 -11.59 -11.33
C GLU A 220 -14.11 -11.98 -10.71
N HIS A 221 -14.14 -12.84 -9.70
CA HIS A 221 -12.94 -13.33 -9.03
C HIS A 221 -12.05 -14.17 -9.96
N GLU A 222 -12.66 -15.07 -10.75
CA GLU A 222 -11.93 -15.93 -11.68
C GLU A 222 -11.20 -15.11 -12.75
N LEU A 223 -11.81 -14.05 -13.28
CA LEU A 223 -11.14 -13.13 -14.21
C LEU A 223 -9.85 -12.54 -13.63
N VAL A 224 -9.86 -12.18 -12.35
CA VAL A 224 -8.66 -11.66 -11.68
C VAL A 224 -7.61 -12.77 -11.52
N VAL A 225 -8.02 -13.97 -11.11
CA VAL A 225 -7.13 -15.12 -10.95
C VAL A 225 -6.49 -15.50 -12.28
N GLU A 226 -7.26 -15.57 -13.37
CA GLU A 226 -6.77 -15.87 -14.72
C GLU A 226 -5.77 -14.81 -15.19
N THR A 227 -6.12 -13.53 -15.04
CA THR A 227 -5.23 -12.44 -15.43
C THR A 227 -3.87 -12.53 -14.73
N ILE A 228 -3.85 -12.79 -13.42
CA ILE A 228 -2.61 -12.93 -12.65
C ILE A 228 -1.83 -14.17 -13.12
N THR A 229 -2.51 -15.31 -13.26
CA THR A 229 -1.85 -16.56 -13.65
C THR A 229 -1.27 -16.48 -15.06
N ASP A 230 -1.97 -15.84 -16.00
CA ASP A 230 -1.48 -15.66 -17.37
C ASP A 230 -0.30 -14.71 -17.44
N GLN A 231 -0.31 -13.62 -16.66
CA GLN A 231 0.86 -12.76 -16.56
C GLN A 231 2.07 -13.49 -15.98
N LEU A 232 1.89 -14.32 -14.97
CA LEU A 232 2.98 -15.13 -14.43
C LEU A 232 3.52 -16.14 -15.47
N ARG A 233 2.64 -16.80 -16.21
CA ARG A 233 3.02 -17.75 -17.29
C ARG A 233 3.79 -17.05 -18.42
N ARG A 234 3.33 -15.86 -18.85
CA ARG A 234 4.04 -15.06 -19.87
C ARG A 234 5.46 -14.66 -19.45
N ASN A 235 5.70 -14.59 -18.13
CA ASN A 235 7.03 -14.35 -17.56
C ASN A 235 7.79 -15.63 -17.21
N GLY A 236 7.42 -16.79 -17.78
CA GLY A 236 8.13 -18.07 -17.62
C GLY A 236 7.92 -18.76 -16.29
N LEU A 237 6.92 -18.35 -15.49
CA LEU A 237 6.61 -18.97 -14.22
C LEU A 237 5.51 -20.03 -14.35
N THR A 238 5.50 -21.00 -13.45
CA THR A 238 4.46 -22.03 -13.38
C THR A 238 3.60 -21.82 -12.14
N PRO A 239 2.54 -20.98 -12.22
CA PRO A 239 1.71 -20.66 -11.07
C PRO A 239 0.91 -21.88 -10.61
N ARG A 240 0.79 -22.04 -9.30
CA ARG A 240 -0.09 -23.01 -8.65
C ARG A 240 -1.15 -22.28 -7.87
N ARG A 241 -2.40 -22.65 -8.04
CA ARG A 241 -3.53 -22.04 -7.33
C ARG A 241 -4.51 -23.09 -6.81
N ARG A 242 -5.30 -22.73 -5.84
CA ARG A 242 -6.45 -23.54 -5.43
C ARG A 242 -7.56 -23.44 -6.49
N ARG A 243 -8.34 -24.51 -6.66
CA ARG A 243 -9.47 -24.53 -7.58
C ARG A 243 -10.65 -23.66 -7.09
N GLN A 244 -10.81 -23.56 -5.78
CA GLN A 244 -11.89 -22.77 -5.18
C GLN A 244 -11.31 -21.62 -4.35
N PRO A 245 -11.92 -20.42 -4.41
CA PRO A 245 -11.55 -19.31 -3.58
C PRO A 245 -11.88 -19.58 -2.11
N GLN A 246 -11.18 -18.89 -1.23
CA GLN A 246 -11.42 -18.82 0.20
C GLN A 246 -12.03 -17.47 0.55
N LEU A 247 -12.59 -17.36 1.75
CA LEU A 247 -12.98 -16.07 2.30
C LEU A 247 -11.81 -15.44 3.06
N ALA A 248 -11.51 -14.18 2.76
CA ALA A 248 -10.55 -13.36 3.49
C ALA A 248 -11.25 -12.16 4.12
N ARG A 249 -11.06 -11.95 5.43
CA ARG A 249 -11.63 -10.80 6.15
C ARG A 249 -10.58 -9.71 6.32
N HIS A 250 -10.98 -8.49 5.96
CA HIS A 250 -10.19 -7.28 6.12
C HIS A 250 -11.07 -6.17 6.74
N GLY A 251 -10.92 -5.98 8.05
CA GLY A 251 -11.80 -5.08 8.80
C GLY A 251 -13.26 -5.54 8.75
N ASN A 252 -14.12 -4.70 8.21
CA ASN A 252 -15.55 -4.94 8.09
C ASN A 252 -15.97 -5.55 6.74
N LEU A 253 -15.00 -5.89 5.90
CA LEU A 253 -15.24 -6.45 4.58
C LEU A 253 -14.78 -7.89 4.50
N THR A 254 -15.49 -8.68 3.71
CA THR A 254 -15.12 -10.05 3.34
C THR A 254 -14.95 -10.12 1.83
N HIS A 255 -13.88 -10.77 1.38
CA HIS A 255 -13.55 -10.91 -0.04
C HIS A 255 -13.37 -12.37 -0.41
N LEU A 256 -13.58 -12.72 -1.69
CA LEU A 256 -13.03 -13.95 -2.25
C LEU A 256 -11.51 -13.77 -2.43
N HIS A 257 -10.77 -14.80 -2.07
CA HIS A 257 -9.31 -14.80 -2.06
C HIS A 257 -8.76 -16.11 -2.61
N THR A 258 -7.85 -16.03 -3.56
CA THR A 258 -7.08 -17.17 -4.07
C THR A 258 -5.59 -16.84 -4.02
N PRO A 259 -4.81 -17.53 -3.17
CA PRO A 259 -3.35 -17.46 -3.22
C PRO A 259 -2.82 -18.17 -4.48
N ILE A 260 -1.85 -17.53 -5.12
CA ILE A 260 -1.20 -17.99 -6.35
C ILE A 260 0.30 -18.07 -6.13
#